data_d902dac4209842b544db1fccb46ac472
#
_entry.id   d902dac4209842b544db1fccb46ac472
#
_cell.length_a   1.000
_cell.length_b   1.000
_cell.length_c   1.000
_cell.angle_alpha   90.00
_cell.angle_beta   90.00
_cell.angle_gamma   90.00
#
_symmetry.space_group_name_H-M   'P 1'
#
loop_
_entity.id
_entity.type
_entity.pdbx_description
1 polymer ?
#
loop_
_entity_poly.entity_id
_entity_poly.type
_entity_poly.pdbx_seq_one_letter_code
_entity_poly.pdbx_strand_id
1 'polypeptide(L)'
;YFVTDYNIHALYYEVLGFTFFFNNKKEILLASCNLFVVFNDLDECFYILRILLNKFFCFIAKYIQPTNIVTLINPRLRKMLNNNILFLKYSLFEDWNLDKPDLIICANILNHEYFTEEELVEGIRSIKTTQKDGSILVLIDNRENEQSSVLKYSNGIYQLLYRVGIGSDVESLFLGYTNG
;
A
#
# COMPACT_ATOMS: atom_id res chain seq x y z
N TYR A 1 13.61 -13.50 0.31
CA TYR A 1 12.34 -12.83 -0.04
C TYR A 1 12.23 -11.53 0.74
N PHE A 2 11.87 -10.44 0.06
CA PHE A 2 11.57 -9.15 0.68
C PHE A 2 10.05 -8.96 0.70
N VAL A 3 9.50 -8.64 1.86
CA VAL A 3 8.12 -8.16 2.01
C VAL A 3 8.22 -6.69 2.35
N THR A 4 7.63 -5.85 1.54
CA THR A 4 7.75 -4.40 1.68
C THR A 4 6.38 -3.76 1.87
N ASP A 5 6.34 -2.73 2.71
CA ASP A 5 5.18 -1.86 2.89
C ASP A 5 5.68 -0.48 3.29
N TYR A 6 4.95 0.56 2.90
CA TYR A 6 5.22 1.91 3.35
C TYR A 6 4.89 2.10 4.84
N ASN A 7 3.82 1.45 5.30
CA ASN A 7 3.33 1.54 6.66
C ASN A 7 3.38 0.19 7.40
N ILE A 8 4.55 -0.21 7.86
CA ILE A 8 4.72 -1.43 8.67
C ILE A 8 4.35 -1.24 10.15
N HIS A 9 4.19 -0.01 10.59
CA HIS A 9 3.79 0.35 11.96
C HIS A 9 2.72 1.42 11.94
N ALA A 10 1.76 1.29 12.86
CA ALA A 10 0.84 2.36 13.19
C ALA A 10 1.00 2.75 14.66
N LEU A 11 0.83 4.02 14.95
CA LEU A 11 0.76 4.51 16.32
C LEU A 11 -0.68 4.34 16.82
N TYR A 12 -0.86 3.99 18.09
CA TYR A 12 -2.20 3.90 18.66
C TYR A 12 -2.28 4.39 20.08
N TYR A 13 -3.48 4.72 20.50
CA TYR A 13 -3.82 5.11 21.87
C TYR A 13 -5.16 4.50 22.28
N GLU A 14 -5.23 3.96 23.47
CA GLU A 14 -6.46 3.37 24.02
C GLU A 14 -6.99 4.23 25.16
N VAL A 15 -8.26 4.57 25.09
CA VAL A 15 -8.97 5.33 26.14
C VAL A 15 -10.46 4.97 26.16
N LEU A 16 -10.99 4.71 27.35
CA LEU A 16 -12.42 4.44 27.57
C LEU A 16 -13.04 3.40 26.64
N GLY A 17 -12.29 2.36 26.30
CA GLY A 17 -12.76 1.30 25.39
C GLY A 17 -12.69 1.64 23.90
N PHE A 18 -12.11 2.79 23.55
CA PHE A 18 -11.79 3.15 22.19
C PHE A 18 -10.29 3.00 21.93
N THR A 19 -9.97 2.52 20.73
CA THR A 19 -8.60 2.51 20.20
C THR A 19 -8.53 3.46 19.01
N PHE A 20 -7.67 4.45 19.09
CA PHE A 20 -7.40 5.41 18.02
C PHE A 20 -6.10 5.06 17.35
N PHE A 21 -6.10 4.92 16.03
CA PHE A 21 -4.91 4.67 15.23
C PHE A 21 -4.49 5.93 14.50
N PHE A 22 -3.19 6.16 14.45
CA PHE A 22 -2.59 7.37 13.89
C PHE A 22 -1.58 7.02 12.80
N ASN A 23 -1.46 7.90 11.82
CA ASN A 23 -0.36 7.86 10.86
C ASN A 23 0.94 8.42 11.48
N ASN A 24 2.01 8.41 10.69
CA ASN A 24 3.31 8.96 11.11
C ASN A 24 3.29 10.47 11.36
N LYS A 25 2.29 11.20 10.84
CA LYS A 25 2.07 12.63 11.07
C LYS A 25 1.21 12.90 12.32
N LYS A 26 0.84 11.85 13.06
CA LYS A 26 -0.06 11.88 14.22
C LYS A 26 -1.49 12.32 13.90
N GLU A 27 -1.92 12.11 12.66
CA GLU A 27 -3.31 12.29 12.27
C GLU A 27 -4.07 10.99 12.50
N ILE A 28 -5.31 11.07 12.99
CA ILE A 28 -6.12 9.88 13.25
C ILE A 28 -6.55 9.26 11.92
N LEU A 29 -6.24 8.00 11.73
CA LEU A 29 -6.66 7.20 10.59
C LEU A 29 -8.03 6.57 10.83
N LEU A 30 -8.20 5.99 11.99
CA LEU A 30 -9.45 5.35 12.40
C LEU A 30 -9.58 5.31 13.92
N ALA A 31 -10.82 5.18 14.37
CA ALA A 31 -11.16 4.85 15.74
C ALA A 31 -11.98 3.56 15.76
N SER A 32 -11.68 2.66 16.68
CA SER A 32 -12.41 1.42 16.85
C SER A 32 -12.85 1.22 18.30
N CYS A 33 -13.97 0.56 18.49
CA CYS A 33 -14.41 0.01 19.78
C CYS A 33 -15.05 -1.37 19.53
N ASN A 34 -15.54 -2.01 20.57
CA ASN A 34 -16.16 -3.35 20.44
C ASN A 34 -17.41 -3.40 19.54
N LEU A 35 -18.02 -2.25 19.23
CA LEU A 35 -19.27 -2.18 18.49
C LEU A 35 -19.10 -1.72 17.04
N PHE A 36 -18.10 -0.87 16.76
CA PHE A 36 -17.93 -0.29 15.42
C PHE A 36 -16.49 0.18 15.18
N VAL A 37 -16.18 0.38 13.90
CA VAL A 37 -14.96 1.02 13.42
C VAL A 37 -15.37 2.24 12.59
N VAL A 38 -14.72 3.37 12.84
CA VAL A 38 -14.94 4.60 12.07
C VAL A 38 -13.61 5.01 11.45
N PHE A 39 -13.58 5.11 10.15
CA PHE A 39 -12.44 5.61 9.39
C PHE A 39 -12.52 7.13 9.28
N ASN A 40 -11.37 7.79 9.24
CA ASN A 40 -11.31 9.24 9.03
C ASN A 40 -11.56 9.63 7.55
N ASP A 41 -11.46 8.67 6.65
CA ASP A 41 -11.86 8.81 5.25
C ASP A 41 -13.39 8.61 5.15
N LEU A 42 -14.11 9.73 5.23
CA LEU A 42 -15.57 9.76 5.40
C LEU A 42 -16.28 10.29 4.14
N ASP A 43 -15.71 10.09 2.96
CA ASP A 43 -16.28 10.65 1.73
C ASP A 43 -17.68 10.13 1.41
N GLU A 44 -18.05 8.97 1.93
CA GLU A 44 -19.37 8.35 1.77
C GLU A 44 -20.35 8.62 2.93
N CYS A 45 -19.94 9.35 3.97
CA CYS A 45 -20.79 9.61 5.14
C CYS A 45 -21.71 10.82 4.96
N PHE A 46 -22.87 10.79 5.61
CA PHE A 46 -23.78 11.95 5.71
C PHE A 46 -23.01 13.19 6.19
N TYR A 47 -23.14 14.29 5.47
CA TYR A 47 -22.39 15.53 5.67
C TYR A 47 -22.33 16.03 7.13
N ILE A 48 -23.46 15.99 7.86
CA ILE A 48 -23.52 16.44 9.27
C ILE A 48 -22.71 15.51 10.18
N LEU A 49 -22.82 14.22 9.99
CA LEU A 49 -22.07 13.22 10.77
C LEU A 49 -20.56 13.35 10.53
N ARG A 50 -20.17 13.59 9.29
CA ARG A 50 -18.77 13.87 8.90
C ARG A 50 -18.21 15.09 9.66
N ILE A 51 -18.93 16.20 9.73
CA ILE A 51 -18.49 17.39 10.45
C ILE A 51 -18.31 17.12 11.94
N LEU A 52 -19.25 16.40 12.55
CA LEU A 52 -19.17 16.04 13.98
C LEU A 52 -18.00 15.11 14.27
N LEU A 53 -17.80 14.08 13.45
CA LEU A 53 -16.70 13.14 13.60
C LEU A 53 -15.35 13.80 13.36
N ASN A 54 -15.21 14.64 12.34
CA ASN A 54 -13.98 15.40 12.10
C ASN A 54 -13.63 16.32 13.27
N LYS A 55 -14.60 17.04 13.83
CA LYS A 55 -14.38 17.87 15.03
C LYS A 55 -13.97 17.02 16.24
N PHE A 56 -14.60 15.87 16.42
CA PHE A 56 -14.26 14.93 17.47
C PHE A 56 -12.82 14.39 17.29
N PHE A 57 -12.46 13.94 16.08
CA PHE A 57 -11.12 13.46 15.79
C PHE A 57 -10.05 14.55 15.95
N CYS A 58 -10.31 15.78 15.48
CA CYS A 58 -9.41 16.91 15.68
C CYS A 58 -9.23 17.23 17.18
N PHE A 59 -10.31 17.18 17.97
CA PHE A 59 -10.25 17.37 19.41
C PHE A 59 -9.40 16.28 20.07
N ILE A 60 -9.66 15.02 19.76
CA ILE A 60 -8.90 13.89 20.29
C ILE A 60 -7.42 14.00 19.91
N ALA A 61 -7.10 14.24 18.63
CA ALA A 61 -5.72 14.36 18.15
C ALA A 61 -4.93 15.49 18.85
N LYS A 62 -5.61 16.55 19.27
CA LYS A 62 -4.99 17.68 19.99
C LYS A 62 -4.56 17.31 21.41
N TYR A 63 -5.30 16.44 22.09
CA TYR A 63 -5.09 16.14 23.51
C TYR A 63 -4.49 14.77 23.76
N ILE A 64 -4.57 13.86 22.79
CA ILE A 64 -4.08 12.49 22.90
C ILE A 64 -2.78 12.35 22.10
N GLN A 65 -1.70 12.01 22.81
CA GLN A 65 -0.44 11.62 22.16
C GLN A 65 -0.39 10.11 22.05
N PRO A 66 -0.20 9.54 20.85
CA PRO A 66 -0.06 8.09 20.71
C PRO A 66 1.21 7.63 21.44
N THR A 67 1.05 6.67 22.34
CA THR A 67 2.13 6.14 23.16
C THR A 67 2.55 4.74 22.78
N ASN A 68 1.72 4.05 22.01
CA ASN A 68 1.92 2.66 21.65
C ASN A 68 2.13 2.51 20.15
N ILE A 69 2.86 1.46 19.78
CA ILE A 69 3.14 1.10 18.39
C ILE A 69 2.57 -0.29 18.14
N VAL A 70 1.77 -0.43 17.11
CA VAL A 70 1.35 -1.74 16.60
C VAL A 70 2.04 -2.03 15.28
N THR A 71 2.50 -3.25 15.12
CA THR A 71 3.05 -3.71 13.85
C THR A 71 1.93 -4.24 12.98
N LEU A 72 1.78 -3.67 11.78
CA LEU A 72 0.74 -4.05 10.82
C LEU A 72 1.06 -5.36 10.08
N ILE A 73 2.20 -5.96 10.34
CA ILE A 73 2.61 -7.23 9.74
C ILE A 73 1.70 -8.36 10.26
N ASN A 74 1.15 -9.14 9.32
CA ASN A 74 0.33 -10.31 9.65
C ASN A 74 1.07 -11.22 10.66
N PRO A 75 0.44 -11.61 11.79
CA PRO A 75 1.07 -12.45 12.81
C PRO A 75 1.58 -13.80 12.28
N ARG A 76 0.94 -14.36 11.24
CA ARG A 76 1.40 -15.60 10.60
C ARG A 76 2.72 -15.38 9.86
N LEU A 77 2.83 -14.28 9.11
CA LEU A 77 4.08 -13.90 8.44
C LEU A 77 5.19 -13.61 9.44
N ARG A 78 4.88 -12.95 10.57
CA ARG A 78 5.86 -12.68 11.63
C ARG A 78 6.49 -13.99 12.16
N LYS A 79 5.73 -15.08 12.24
CA LYS A 79 6.24 -16.41 12.64
C LYS A 79 7.11 -17.07 11.57
N MET A 80 6.97 -16.66 10.32
CA MET A 80 7.75 -17.17 9.19
C MET A 80 9.05 -16.37 8.96
N LEU A 81 9.24 -15.27 9.71
CA LEU A 81 10.46 -14.49 9.64
C LEU A 81 11.65 -15.37 10.01
N ASN A 82 12.54 -15.51 9.07
CA ASN A 82 13.82 -16.20 9.20
C ASN A 82 14.83 -15.49 8.30
N ASN A 83 16.03 -16.02 8.19
CA ASN A 83 17.08 -15.44 7.35
C ASN A 83 16.70 -15.32 5.85
N ASN A 84 15.60 -15.92 5.42
CA ASN A 84 15.15 -15.95 4.03
C ASN A 84 13.98 -15.00 3.75
N ILE A 85 13.31 -14.44 4.79
CA ILE A 85 12.20 -13.50 4.66
C ILE A 85 12.50 -12.26 5.49
N LEU A 86 12.67 -11.12 4.82
CA LEU A 86 12.96 -9.85 5.43
C LEU A 86 11.79 -8.89 5.20
N PHE A 87 11.39 -8.18 6.26
CA PHE A 87 10.45 -7.06 6.17
C PHE A 87 11.22 -5.75 6.07
N LEU A 88 10.85 -4.94 5.10
CA LEU A 88 11.47 -3.64 4.86
C LEU A 88 10.38 -2.58 4.75
N LYS A 89 10.60 -1.45 5.42
CA LYS A 89 9.86 -0.24 5.08
C LYS A 89 10.38 0.27 3.74
N TYR A 90 9.52 0.35 2.75
CA TYR A 90 9.88 0.79 1.42
C TYR A 90 8.73 1.56 0.78
N SER A 91 9.05 2.68 0.18
CA SER A 91 8.14 3.44 -0.67
C SER A 91 8.41 3.12 -2.12
N LEU A 92 7.36 2.98 -2.91
CA LEU A 92 7.46 2.78 -4.35
C LEU A 92 8.21 3.92 -5.07
N PHE A 93 8.29 5.10 -4.45
CA PHE A 93 8.95 6.30 -4.98
C PHE A 93 10.41 6.47 -4.49
N GLU A 94 10.93 5.49 -3.75
CA GLU A 94 12.30 5.48 -3.27
C GLU A 94 13.17 4.55 -4.12
N ASP A 95 14.47 4.82 -4.17
CA ASP A 95 15.43 3.96 -4.86
C ASP A 95 15.58 2.61 -4.15
N TRP A 96 15.56 1.54 -4.91
CA TRP A 96 15.85 0.20 -4.41
C TRP A 96 17.37 -0.02 -4.33
N ASN A 97 17.90 -0.13 -3.10
CA ASN A 97 19.32 -0.24 -2.83
C ASN A 97 19.80 -1.66 -2.49
N LEU A 98 18.98 -2.67 -2.78
CA LEU A 98 19.30 -4.07 -2.55
C LEU A 98 19.43 -4.84 -3.88
N ASP A 99 19.70 -6.13 -3.80
CA ASP A 99 19.77 -6.99 -4.99
C ASP A 99 18.46 -6.94 -5.80
N LYS A 100 18.60 -6.83 -7.10
CA LYS A 100 17.46 -6.77 -8.01
C LYS A 100 16.73 -8.11 -8.02
N PRO A 101 15.42 -8.14 -7.73
CA PRO A 101 14.64 -9.36 -7.62
C PRO A 101 14.39 -10.02 -8.98
N ASP A 102 14.18 -11.34 -8.96
CA ASP A 102 13.69 -12.10 -10.11
C ASP A 102 12.17 -11.98 -10.30
N LEU A 103 11.47 -11.68 -9.21
CA LEU A 103 10.02 -11.54 -9.14
C LEU A 103 9.64 -10.37 -8.26
N ILE A 104 8.79 -9.50 -8.78
CA ILE A 104 8.11 -8.45 -8.02
C ILE A 104 6.61 -8.74 -8.05
N ILE A 105 5.94 -8.65 -6.90
CA ILE A 105 4.49 -8.75 -6.79
C ILE A 105 3.99 -7.43 -6.19
N CYS A 106 3.20 -6.70 -6.96
CA CYS A 106 2.49 -5.49 -6.53
C CYS A 106 1.00 -5.84 -6.38
N ALA A 107 0.53 -5.95 -5.15
CA ALA A 107 -0.85 -6.31 -4.86
C ALA A 107 -1.59 -5.13 -4.22
N ASN A 108 -2.64 -4.62 -4.87
CA ASN A 108 -3.50 -3.52 -4.43
C ASN A 108 -2.73 -2.21 -4.10
N ILE A 109 -1.60 -1.98 -4.77
CA ILE A 109 -0.76 -0.81 -4.49
C ILE A 109 -0.87 0.19 -5.63
N LEU A 110 -0.67 -0.25 -6.87
CA LEU A 110 -0.68 0.58 -8.06
C LEU A 110 -2.07 0.62 -8.67
N ASN A 111 -2.81 1.70 -8.41
CA ASN A 111 -4.11 1.90 -9.05
C ASN A 111 -4.49 3.40 -9.05
N HIS A 112 -5.40 3.78 -9.95
CA HIS A 112 -5.87 5.16 -10.12
C HIS A 112 -6.75 5.68 -8.96
N GLU A 113 -7.13 4.84 -8.00
CA GLU A 113 -7.85 5.28 -6.80
C GLU A 113 -6.92 5.92 -5.77
N TYR A 114 -5.63 5.50 -5.76
CA TYR A 114 -4.65 5.97 -4.77
C TYR A 114 -3.67 7.00 -5.33
N PHE A 115 -3.44 6.98 -6.66
CA PHE A 115 -2.38 7.76 -7.29
C PHE A 115 -2.88 8.48 -8.54
N THR A 116 -2.35 9.67 -8.77
CA THR A 116 -2.49 10.36 -10.05
C THR A 116 -1.71 9.62 -11.15
N GLU A 117 -1.97 9.95 -12.40
CA GLU A 117 -1.27 9.34 -13.52
C GLU A 117 0.24 9.64 -13.49
N GLU A 118 0.63 10.86 -13.08
CA GLU A 118 2.04 11.25 -12.91
C GLU A 118 2.74 10.42 -11.83
N GLU A 119 2.09 10.20 -10.69
CA GLU A 119 2.60 9.36 -9.61
C GLU A 119 2.70 7.90 -10.03
N LEU A 120 1.73 7.38 -10.78
CA LEU A 120 1.79 6.02 -11.35
C LEU A 120 2.97 5.87 -12.30
N VAL A 121 3.21 6.84 -13.18
CA VAL A 121 4.36 6.83 -14.09
C VAL A 121 5.68 6.86 -13.32
N GLU A 122 5.78 7.65 -12.25
CA GLU A 122 6.96 7.67 -11.37
C GLU A 122 7.18 6.33 -10.68
N GLY A 123 6.13 5.73 -10.11
CA GLY A 123 6.17 4.40 -9.50
C GLY A 123 6.58 3.31 -10.50
N ILE A 124 6.07 3.35 -11.73
CA ILE A 124 6.46 2.43 -12.81
C ILE A 124 7.95 2.57 -13.14
N ARG A 125 8.45 3.81 -13.20
CA ARG A 125 9.88 4.08 -13.43
C ARG A 125 10.73 3.49 -12.31
N SER A 126 10.35 3.67 -11.06
CA SER A 126 11.02 3.08 -9.90
C SER A 126 11.06 1.54 -9.98
N ILE A 127 9.91 0.90 -10.24
CA ILE A 127 9.85 -0.56 -10.42
C ILE A 127 10.80 -1.01 -11.54
N LYS A 128 10.81 -0.29 -12.65
CA LYS A 128 11.66 -0.62 -13.80
C LYS A 128 13.15 -0.59 -13.46
N THR A 129 13.59 0.40 -12.68
CA THR A 129 15.00 0.48 -12.23
C THR A 129 15.36 -0.63 -11.23
N THR A 130 14.38 -1.09 -10.47
CA THR A 130 14.51 -2.18 -9.49
C THR A 130 14.69 -3.54 -10.15
N GLN A 131 14.16 -3.74 -11.35
CA GLN A 131 14.16 -5.03 -12.03
C GLN A 131 15.46 -5.31 -12.78
N LYS A 132 15.77 -6.60 -12.92
CA LYS A 132 16.81 -7.08 -13.82
C LYS A 132 16.19 -7.67 -15.09
N ASP A 133 16.97 -7.77 -16.12
CA ASP A 133 16.53 -8.39 -17.38
C ASP A 133 16.08 -9.84 -17.16
N GLY A 134 14.95 -10.21 -17.74
CA GLY A 134 14.30 -11.51 -17.58
C GLY A 134 13.41 -11.66 -16.34
N SER A 135 13.33 -10.66 -15.46
CA SER A 135 12.48 -10.71 -14.24
C SER A 135 11.00 -10.65 -14.58
N ILE A 136 10.20 -11.11 -13.63
CA ILE A 136 8.73 -11.13 -13.72
C ILE A 136 8.14 -10.06 -12.77
N LEU A 137 7.12 -9.37 -13.27
CA LEU A 137 6.26 -8.49 -12.50
C LEU A 137 4.84 -9.05 -12.49
N VAL A 138 4.25 -9.19 -11.30
CA VAL A 138 2.85 -9.55 -11.12
C VAL A 138 2.12 -8.35 -10.52
N LEU A 139 1.11 -7.88 -11.22
CA LEU A 139 0.19 -6.84 -10.77
C LEU A 139 -1.12 -7.52 -10.37
N ILE A 140 -1.63 -7.21 -9.18
CA ILE A 140 -2.87 -7.79 -8.65
C ILE A 140 -3.76 -6.67 -8.13
N ASP A 141 -5.01 -6.63 -8.60
CA ASP A 141 -6.05 -5.73 -8.15
C ASP A 141 -7.24 -6.55 -7.64
N ASN A 142 -7.48 -6.50 -6.33
CA ASN A 142 -8.62 -7.14 -5.69
C ASN A 142 -9.75 -6.10 -5.55
N ARG A 143 -10.64 -6.08 -6.52
CA ARG A 143 -11.87 -5.29 -6.50
C ARG A 143 -13.07 -6.23 -6.30
N GLU A 144 -14.17 -6.00 -6.99
CA GLU A 144 -15.31 -6.95 -6.99
C GLU A 144 -14.90 -8.36 -7.44
N ASN A 145 -13.97 -8.44 -8.41
CA ASN A 145 -13.34 -9.67 -8.86
C ASN A 145 -11.82 -9.47 -8.88
N GLU A 146 -11.08 -10.54 -8.62
CA GLU A 146 -9.63 -10.54 -8.74
C GLU A 146 -9.21 -10.32 -10.19
N GLN A 147 -8.39 -9.30 -10.41
CA GLN A 147 -7.78 -8.95 -11.70
C GLN A 147 -6.28 -9.04 -11.55
N SER A 148 -5.60 -9.60 -12.52
CA SER A 148 -4.14 -9.60 -12.46
C SER A 148 -3.48 -9.63 -13.84
N SER A 149 -2.25 -9.13 -13.88
CA SER A 149 -1.40 -9.15 -15.07
C SER A 149 -0.01 -9.66 -14.69
N VAL A 150 0.50 -10.60 -15.47
CA VAL A 150 1.86 -11.13 -15.34
C VAL A 150 2.67 -10.62 -16.50
N LEU A 151 3.69 -9.83 -16.22
CA LEU A 151 4.55 -9.17 -17.18
C LEU A 151 5.98 -9.67 -17.06
N LYS A 152 6.65 -9.87 -18.19
CA LYS A 152 8.10 -10.13 -18.25
C LYS A 152 8.81 -8.83 -18.62
N TYR A 153 9.81 -8.47 -17.84
CA TYR A 153 10.70 -7.36 -18.16
C TYR A 153 11.90 -7.89 -18.94
N SER A 154 12.15 -7.36 -20.14
CA SER A 154 13.30 -7.73 -20.95
C SER A 154 13.71 -6.59 -21.89
N ASN A 155 15.00 -6.32 -21.94
CA ASN A 155 15.58 -5.26 -22.78
C ASN A 155 14.92 -3.88 -22.60
N GLY A 156 14.54 -3.56 -21.37
CA GLY A 156 13.93 -2.27 -21.04
C GLY A 156 12.43 -2.16 -21.31
N ILE A 157 11.77 -3.20 -21.77
CA ILE A 157 10.33 -3.23 -22.09
C ILE A 157 9.61 -4.36 -21.36
N TYR A 158 8.31 -4.17 -21.14
CA TYR A 158 7.43 -5.20 -20.58
C TYR A 158 6.68 -5.94 -21.69
N GLN A 159 6.52 -7.24 -21.50
CA GLN A 159 5.73 -8.12 -22.34
C GLN A 159 4.69 -8.83 -21.49
N LEU A 160 3.43 -8.78 -21.88
CA LEU A 160 2.36 -9.51 -21.20
C LEU A 160 2.55 -11.00 -21.43
N LEU A 161 2.65 -11.77 -20.34
CA LEU A 161 2.69 -13.21 -20.35
C LEU A 161 1.32 -13.83 -20.08
N TYR A 162 0.60 -13.30 -19.10
CA TYR A 162 -0.67 -13.84 -18.67
C TYR A 162 -1.56 -12.76 -18.05
N ARG A 163 -2.87 -12.96 -18.11
CA ARG A 163 -3.88 -12.06 -17.54
C ARG A 163 -5.01 -12.86 -16.91
N VAL A 164 -5.48 -12.42 -15.73
CA VAL A 164 -6.71 -12.88 -15.10
C VAL A 164 -7.75 -11.77 -15.22
N GLY A 165 -8.95 -12.11 -15.66
CA GLY A 165 -10.00 -11.14 -15.90
C GLY A 165 -9.63 -10.16 -17.01
N ILE A 166 -9.84 -8.87 -16.76
CA ILE A 166 -9.48 -7.80 -17.69
C ILE A 166 -8.02 -7.31 -17.54
N GLY A 167 -7.28 -7.88 -16.57
CA GLY A 167 -5.94 -7.45 -16.22
C GLY A 167 -5.93 -6.33 -15.16
N SER A 168 -4.72 -5.94 -14.73
CA SER A 168 -4.55 -4.85 -13.79
C SER A 168 -4.90 -3.49 -14.41
N ASP A 169 -5.43 -2.59 -13.60
CA ASP A 169 -5.80 -1.22 -13.96
C ASP A 169 -4.65 -0.42 -14.62
N VAL A 170 -3.44 -0.68 -14.18
CA VAL A 170 -2.23 0.00 -14.67
C VAL A 170 -1.45 -0.80 -15.74
N GLU A 171 -1.95 -1.95 -16.17
CA GLU A 171 -1.25 -2.80 -17.15
C GLU A 171 -0.83 -2.05 -18.42
N SER A 172 -1.74 -1.23 -18.95
CA SER A 172 -1.50 -0.46 -20.18
C SER A 172 -0.34 0.53 -20.04
N LEU A 173 -0.17 1.10 -18.84
CA LEU A 173 0.94 2.01 -18.57
C LEU A 173 2.30 1.30 -18.62
N PHE A 174 2.38 0.06 -18.12
CA PHE A 174 3.59 -0.75 -18.23
C PHE A 174 3.91 -1.14 -19.69
N LEU A 175 2.89 -1.55 -20.43
CA LEU A 175 3.05 -2.00 -21.83
C LEU A 175 3.34 -0.85 -22.80
N GLY A 176 2.78 0.34 -22.53
CA GLY A 176 2.99 1.56 -23.33
C GLY A 176 4.25 2.34 -22.95
N TYR A 177 4.89 2.02 -21.84
CA TYR A 177 6.04 2.74 -21.34
C TYR A 177 7.31 2.34 -22.11
N THR A 178 7.52 2.98 -23.24
CA THR A 178 8.80 2.95 -23.96
C THR A 178 9.71 4.06 -23.40
N ASN A 179 10.99 3.76 -23.19
CA ASN A 179 11.96 4.77 -22.77
C ASN A 179 11.99 5.89 -23.82
N GLY A 180 11.53 7.09 -23.46
CA GLY A 180 11.83 8.31 -24.18
C GLY A 180 13.26 8.77 -23.88
#